data_a0d222f234cf1779a69b8eef8a8a136a
#
_entry.id   a0d222f234cf1779a69b8eef8a8a136a
#
_cell.length_a   1.000
_cell.length_b   1.000
_cell.length_c   1.000
_cell.angle_alpha   90.00
_cell.angle_beta   90.00
_cell.angle_gamma   90.00
#
_symmetry.space_group_name_H-M   'P 1'
#
loop_
_entity.id
_entity.type
_entity.pdbx_description
1 polymer ?
#
loop_
_entity_poly.entity_id
_entity_poly.type
_entity_poly.pdbx_seq_one_letter_code
_entity_poly.pdbx_strand_id
1 'polypeptide(L)'
;TSLTTIAGPVIGHRMQLLLEPRKKPMKRTNHFIVVGNNPLARNVIKSLQARRLRVTAIWPDEPPAGVEPPEDMIVGDATSSAVLEAADVKDANTVLALLDNDADNAFVSLAAKEANPKLRTLLAVNDAQNLDKMRRVKPDAVLALPVIGAELIAMELAGEEAKTDKLFEKLLRLD
;
A
#
# COMPACT_ATOMS: atom_id res chain seq x y z
N THR A 1 -39.94 7.82 42.61
CA THR A 1 -38.70 7.13 42.33
C THR A 1 -38.60 6.93 40.82
N SER A 2 -37.94 7.88 40.16
CA SER A 2 -37.82 7.90 38.70
C SER A 2 -36.47 7.35 38.31
N LEU A 3 -36.46 6.23 37.60
CA LEU A 3 -35.31 5.70 36.82
C LEU A 3 -35.38 6.37 35.44
N THR A 4 -34.64 7.44 35.24
CA THR A 4 -34.40 8.01 33.91
C THR A 4 -33.21 7.29 33.26
N THR A 5 -33.53 6.47 32.27
CA THR A 5 -32.63 5.71 31.45
C THR A 5 -31.83 6.65 30.55
N ILE A 6 -30.52 6.75 30.77
CA ILE A 6 -29.60 7.47 29.90
C ILE A 6 -29.10 6.45 28.82
N ALA A 7 -29.90 6.24 27.79
CA ALA A 7 -29.52 5.38 26.66
C ALA A 7 -29.74 6.04 25.28
N GLY A 8 -29.95 7.35 25.23
CA GLY A 8 -30.40 8.06 24.04
C GLY A 8 -29.32 8.45 22.99
N PRO A 9 -28.07 8.84 23.35
CA PRO A 9 -27.16 9.45 22.36
C PRO A 9 -26.36 8.45 21.51
N VAL A 10 -26.10 7.24 22.03
CA VAL A 10 -25.16 6.30 21.35
C VAL A 10 -25.81 5.54 20.18
N ILE A 11 -27.12 5.29 20.27
CA ILE A 11 -27.86 4.58 19.22
C ILE A 11 -28.12 5.48 18.01
N GLY A 12 -28.35 6.78 18.24
CA GLY A 12 -28.59 7.76 17.18
C GLY A 12 -27.39 7.96 16.26
N HIS A 13 -26.19 7.93 16.80
CA HIS A 13 -24.95 8.18 16.01
C HIS A 13 -24.62 7.00 15.08
N ARG A 14 -24.83 5.76 15.53
CA ARG A 14 -24.65 4.56 14.68
C ARG A 14 -25.73 4.43 13.60
N MET A 15 -26.93 4.89 13.86
CA MET A 15 -28.02 4.84 12.88
C MET A 15 -27.88 5.93 11.82
N GLN A 16 -27.32 7.10 12.15
CA GLN A 16 -27.01 8.15 11.18
C GLN A 16 -25.95 7.75 10.16
N LEU A 17 -24.92 6.99 10.59
CA LEU A 17 -23.89 6.44 9.70
C LEU A 17 -24.42 5.39 8.69
N LEU A 18 -25.58 4.78 8.98
CA LEU A 18 -26.23 3.81 8.09
C LEU A 18 -27.18 4.48 7.08
N LEU A 19 -27.56 5.75 7.30
CA LEU A 19 -28.51 6.49 6.48
C LEU A 19 -27.85 7.52 5.56
N GLU A 20 -26.56 7.79 5.70
CA GLU A 20 -25.86 8.56 4.68
C GLU A 20 -25.83 7.76 3.38
N PRO A 21 -26.36 8.32 2.26
CA PRO A 21 -26.22 7.67 0.97
C PRO A 21 -24.71 7.56 0.71
N ARG A 22 -24.16 6.35 0.77
CA ARG A 22 -22.80 6.10 0.31
C ARG A 22 -22.72 6.71 -1.07
N LYS A 23 -22.02 7.85 -1.18
CA LYS A 23 -21.65 8.42 -2.49
C LYS A 23 -21.11 7.22 -3.27
N LYS A 24 -21.75 6.90 -4.42
CA LYS A 24 -21.21 5.89 -5.32
C LYS A 24 -19.73 6.24 -5.47
N PRO A 25 -18.81 5.34 -5.13
CA PRO A 25 -17.39 5.65 -5.25
C PRO A 25 -17.17 6.07 -6.71
N MET A 26 -16.62 7.27 -6.89
CA MET A 26 -16.29 7.76 -8.22
C MET A 26 -15.28 6.78 -8.80
N LYS A 27 -15.56 6.17 -9.95
CA LYS A 27 -14.68 5.20 -10.59
C LYS A 27 -13.26 5.77 -10.67
N ARG A 28 -12.31 5.08 -10.09
CA ARG A 28 -10.90 5.47 -10.08
C ARG A 28 -10.27 5.04 -11.40
N THR A 29 -9.45 5.89 -11.97
CA THR A 29 -8.68 5.58 -13.19
C THR A 29 -7.29 6.16 -13.10
N ASN A 30 -6.30 5.47 -13.65
CA ASN A 30 -4.90 5.91 -13.68
C ASN A 30 -4.40 6.35 -12.29
N HIS A 31 -4.65 5.54 -11.29
CA HIS A 31 -4.29 5.79 -9.91
C HIS A 31 -3.30 4.73 -9.41
N PHE A 32 -2.69 5.00 -8.27
CA PHE A 32 -1.76 4.11 -7.60
C PHE A 32 -2.48 3.43 -6.44
N ILE A 33 -2.40 2.11 -6.36
CA ILE A 33 -2.90 1.35 -5.21
C ILE A 33 -1.70 1.06 -4.30
N VAL A 34 -1.77 1.50 -3.06
CA VAL A 34 -0.73 1.26 -2.05
C VAL A 34 -1.28 0.34 -0.98
N VAL A 35 -0.71 -0.86 -0.88
CA VAL A 35 -1.11 -1.89 0.08
C VAL A 35 -0.16 -1.85 1.28
N GLY A 36 -0.70 -1.63 2.47
CA GLY A 36 0.02 -1.56 3.73
C GLY A 36 -0.28 -0.28 4.52
N ASN A 37 -0.06 -0.35 5.83
CA ASN A 37 -0.27 0.75 6.77
C ASN A 37 0.96 1.06 7.63
N ASN A 38 2.10 0.43 7.34
CA ASN A 38 3.37 0.67 8.01
C ASN A 38 3.96 2.08 7.67
N PRO A 39 5.01 2.53 8.34
CA PRO A 39 5.61 3.84 8.08
C PRO A 39 6.04 4.05 6.63
N LEU A 40 6.56 3.02 5.96
CA LEU A 40 6.94 3.09 4.55
C LEU A 40 5.73 3.40 3.66
N ALA A 41 4.67 2.60 3.78
CA ALA A 41 3.45 2.75 2.98
C ALA A 41 2.85 4.14 3.17
N ARG A 42 2.72 4.61 4.43
CA ARG A 42 2.22 5.95 4.74
C ARG A 42 3.08 7.07 4.14
N ASN A 43 4.40 6.94 4.19
CA ASN A 43 5.30 7.92 3.59
C ASN A 43 5.20 7.93 2.07
N VAL A 44 5.07 6.77 1.43
CA VAL A 44 4.85 6.65 -0.01
C VAL A 44 3.54 7.32 -0.42
N ILE A 45 2.44 7.04 0.30
CA ILE A 45 1.13 7.68 0.06
C ILE A 45 1.26 9.21 0.11
N LYS A 46 1.83 9.76 1.19
CA LYS A 46 2.05 11.21 1.33
C LYS A 46 2.90 11.78 0.19
N SER A 47 3.97 11.08 -0.20
CA SER A 47 4.87 11.51 -1.26
C SER A 47 4.21 11.52 -2.65
N LEU A 48 3.33 10.56 -2.94
CA LEU A 48 2.54 10.50 -4.17
C LEU A 48 1.49 11.61 -4.19
N GLN A 49 0.76 11.80 -3.07
CA GLN A 49 -0.25 12.85 -2.92
C GLN A 49 0.36 14.26 -3.05
N ALA A 50 1.54 14.51 -2.47
CA ALA A 50 2.27 15.78 -2.63
C ALA A 50 2.60 16.09 -4.10
N ARG A 51 2.72 15.07 -4.94
CA ARG A 51 2.90 15.18 -6.41
C ARG A 51 1.58 15.23 -7.17
N ARG A 52 0.45 15.35 -6.48
CA ARG A 52 -0.91 15.36 -7.04
C ARG A 52 -1.27 14.07 -7.79
N LEU A 53 -0.63 12.95 -7.44
CA LEU A 53 -0.98 11.64 -7.95
C LEU A 53 -2.14 11.06 -7.13
N ARG A 54 -3.09 10.43 -7.82
CA ARG A 54 -4.23 9.77 -7.15
C ARG A 54 -3.77 8.46 -6.54
N VAL A 55 -4.09 8.28 -5.26
CA VAL A 55 -3.71 7.11 -4.49
C VAL A 55 -4.94 6.52 -3.80
N THR A 56 -5.13 5.23 -3.95
CA THR A 56 -6.05 4.43 -3.14
C THR A 56 -5.21 3.58 -2.20
N ALA A 57 -5.44 3.69 -0.90
CA ALA A 57 -4.77 2.86 0.08
C ALA A 57 -5.60 1.62 0.39
N ILE A 58 -4.96 0.45 0.48
CA ILE A 58 -5.58 -0.76 1.03
C ILE A 58 -4.84 -1.09 2.32
N TRP A 59 -5.55 -1.00 3.43
CA TRP A 59 -5.03 -1.35 4.74
C TRP A 59 -5.61 -2.69 5.19
N PRO A 60 -4.80 -3.62 5.72
CA PRO A 60 -5.31 -4.91 6.19
C PRO A 60 -6.30 -4.77 7.34
N ASP A 61 -6.12 -3.76 8.18
CA ASP A 61 -6.89 -3.52 9.38
C ASP A 61 -7.41 -2.09 9.46
N GLU A 62 -8.40 -1.85 10.31
CA GLU A 62 -8.91 -0.52 10.63
C GLU A 62 -7.80 0.40 11.17
N PRO A 63 -7.89 1.71 10.94
CA PRO A 63 -6.89 2.66 11.42
C PRO A 63 -6.71 2.58 12.93
N PRO A 64 -5.47 2.47 13.43
CA PRO A 64 -5.21 2.56 14.86
C PRO A 64 -5.68 3.89 15.45
N ALA A 65 -6.03 3.91 16.73
CA ALA A 65 -6.45 5.12 17.41
C ALA A 65 -5.38 6.22 17.29
N GLY A 66 -5.80 7.42 16.87
CA GLY A 66 -4.91 8.58 16.67
C GLY A 66 -4.13 8.59 15.35
N VAL A 67 -4.35 7.62 14.47
CA VAL A 67 -3.80 7.61 13.11
C VAL A 67 -4.87 8.08 12.14
N GLU A 68 -4.63 9.20 11.48
CA GLU A 68 -5.50 9.70 10.43
C GLU A 68 -5.32 8.86 9.15
N PRO A 69 -6.40 8.21 8.67
CA PRO A 69 -6.32 7.41 7.45
C PRO A 69 -6.22 8.29 6.20
N PRO A 70 -5.71 7.75 5.08
CA PRO A 70 -5.81 8.41 3.78
C PRO A 70 -7.28 8.66 3.40
N GLU A 71 -7.54 9.73 2.65
CA GLU A 71 -8.89 10.11 2.20
C GLU A 71 -9.56 8.98 1.39
N ASP A 72 -8.80 8.33 0.51
CA ASP A 72 -9.27 7.18 -0.29
C ASP A 72 -8.63 5.90 0.26
N MET A 73 -9.32 5.24 1.18
CA MET A 73 -8.85 4.04 1.85
C MET A 73 -9.92 2.94 1.80
N ILE A 74 -9.44 1.72 1.63
CA ILE A 74 -10.21 0.47 1.72
C ILE A 74 -9.58 -0.38 2.81
N VAL A 75 -10.39 -0.96 3.67
CA VAL A 75 -9.93 -1.94 4.66
C VAL A 75 -10.23 -3.34 4.15
N GLY A 76 -9.22 -4.20 4.13
CA GLY A 76 -9.39 -5.59 3.75
C GLY A 76 -8.11 -6.26 3.23
N ASP A 77 -8.24 -7.55 2.95
CA ASP A 77 -7.17 -8.36 2.39
C ASP A 77 -6.98 -8.05 0.89
N ALA A 78 -5.83 -7.47 0.55
CA ALA A 78 -5.47 -7.13 -0.82
C ALA A 78 -5.18 -8.33 -1.74
N THR A 79 -5.22 -9.56 -1.24
CA THR A 79 -5.21 -10.78 -2.07
C THR A 79 -6.60 -11.18 -2.53
N SER A 80 -7.65 -10.60 -1.92
CA SER A 80 -9.04 -10.83 -2.28
C SER A 80 -9.41 -10.09 -3.56
N SER A 81 -9.99 -10.78 -4.54
CA SER A 81 -10.51 -10.16 -5.76
C SER A 81 -11.56 -9.09 -5.46
N ALA A 82 -12.39 -9.27 -4.45
CA ALA A 82 -13.41 -8.29 -4.07
C ALA A 82 -12.79 -6.96 -3.59
N VAL A 83 -11.70 -7.02 -2.82
CA VAL A 83 -10.98 -5.84 -2.33
C VAL A 83 -10.25 -5.15 -3.48
N LEU A 84 -9.61 -5.91 -4.36
CA LEU A 84 -8.94 -5.36 -5.55
C LEU A 84 -9.93 -4.74 -6.53
N GLU A 85 -11.11 -5.34 -6.73
CA GLU A 85 -12.19 -4.76 -7.54
C GLU A 85 -12.73 -3.48 -6.90
N ALA A 86 -12.92 -3.46 -5.57
CA ALA A 86 -13.32 -2.26 -4.85
C ALA A 86 -12.28 -1.12 -4.96
N ALA A 87 -11.01 -1.46 -5.22
CA ALA A 87 -9.94 -0.51 -5.49
C ALA A 87 -9.80 -0.15 -6.98
N ASP A 88 -10.71 -0.57 -7.85
CA ASP A 88 -10.66 -0.37 -9.30
C ASP A 88 -9.32 -0.82 -9.93
N VAL A 89 -8.79 -1.99 -9.53
CA VAL A 89 -7.48 -2.51 -9.96
C VAL A 89 -7.34 -2.61 -11.48
N LYS A 90 -8.45 -2.84 -12.20
CA LYS A 90 -8.46 -2.93 -13.68
C LYS A 90 -8.09 -1.63 -14.38
N ASP A 91 -8.35 -0.50 -13.72
CA ASP A 91 -8.10 0.85 -14.23
C ASP A 91 -6.94 1.54 -13.49
N ALA A 92 -6.25 0.81 -12.60
CA ALA A 92 -5.07 1.32 -11.88
C ALA A 92 -3.82 1.36 -12.77
N ASN A 93 -2.89 2.23 -12.42
CA ASN A 93 -1.58 2.33 -13.05
C ASN A 93 -0.58 1.32 -12.46
N THR A 94 -0.50 1.29 -11.14
CA THR A 94 0.49 0.48 -10.42
C THR A 94 -0.09 0.03 -9.08
N VAL A 95 0.19 -1.21 -8.68
CA VAL A 95 0.02 -1.69 -7.30
C VAL A 95 1.38 -1.74 -6.62
N LEU A 96 1.46 -1.14 -5.43
CA LEU A 96 2.63 -1.16 -4.56
C LEU A 96 2.30 -2.03 -3.34
N ALA A 97 2.92 -3.20 -3.22
CA ALA A 97 2.79 -4.09 -2.07
C ALA A 97 3.89 -3.76 -1.06
N LEU A 98 3.51 -3.09 0.02
CA LEU A 98 4.41 -2.52 1.04
C LEU A 98 4.06 -3.02 2.44
N LEU A 99 3.66 -4.29 2.55
CA LEU A 99 3.42 -4.95 3.83
C LEU A 99 4.74 -5.34 4.51
N ASP A 100 4.69 -5.61 5.81
CA ASP A 100 5.87 -6.03 6.59
C ASP A 100 6.31 -7.47 6.29
N ASN A 101 5.42 -8.29 5.75
CA ASN A 101 5.70 -9.67 5.37
C ASN A 101 5.96 -9.80 3.87
N ASP A 102 7.12 -10.36 3.50
CA ASP A 102 7.52 -10.51 2.10
C ASP A 102 6.62 -11.49 1.32
N ALA A 103 6.15 -12.56 1.96
CA ALA A 103 5.25 -13.52 1.30
C ALA A 103 3.90 -12.85 0.98
N ASP A 104 3.38 -12.02 1.89
CA ASP A 104 2.13 -11.29 1.66
C ASP A 104 2.30 -10.29 0.51
N ASN A 105 3.45 -9.61 0.42
CA ASN A 105 3.77 -8.74 -0.72
C ASN A 105 3.77 -9.50 -2.05
N ALA A 106 4.32 -10.72 -2.06
CA ALA A 106 4.30 -11.59 -3.24
C ALA A 106 2.87 -12.00 -3.63
N PHE A 107 2.04 -12.40 -2.66
CA PHE A 107 0.65 -12.77 -2.93
C PHE A 107 -0.18 -11.60 -3.43
N VAL A 108 -0.02 -10.41 -2.88
CA VAL A 108 -0.66 -9.18 -3.40
C VAL A 108 -0.26 -8.93 -4.85
N SER A 109 1.02 -9.06 -5.18
CA SER A 109 1.52 -8.86 -6.55
C SER A 109 0.90 -9.87 -7.53
N LEU A 110 0.82 -11.15 -7.13
CA LEU A 110 0.20 -12.21 -7.92
C LEU A 110 -1.29 -11.95 -8.15
N ALA A 111 -2.05 -11.67 -7.09
CA ALA A 111 -3.48 -11.38 -7.17
C ALA A 111 -3.77 -10.13 -8.03
N ALA A 112 -2.95 -9.09 -7.92
CA ALA A 112 -3.07 -7.90 -8.74
C ALA A 112 -2.81 -8.19 -10.23
N LYS A 113 -1.79 -9.00 -10.55
CA LYS A 113 -1.50 -9.43 -11.94
C LYS A 113 -2.57 -10.36 -12.51
N GLU A 114 -3.17 -11.20 -11.68
CA GLU A 114 -4.31 -12.03 -12.09
C GLU A 114 -5.53 -11.17 -12.46
N ALA A 115 -5.83 -10.16 -11.65
CA ALA A 115 -6.93 -9.24 -11.89
C ALA A 115 -6.69 -8.32 -13.09
N ASN A 116 -5.43 -7.93 -13.34
CA ASN A 116 -5.02 -7.10 -14.48
C ASN A 116 -3.59 -7.44 -14.93
N PRO A 117 -3.42 -8.30 -15.95
CA PRO A 117 -2.10 -8.70 -16.44
C PRO A 117 -1.20 -7.57 -16.95
N LYS A 118 -1.77 -6.43 -17.32
CA LYS A 118 -1.03 -5.24 -17.80
C LYS A 118 -0.61 -4.30 -16.68
N LEU A 119 -1.12 -4.52 -15.47
CA LEU A 119 -0.84 -3.69 -14.32
C LEU A 119 0.65 -3.78 -13.93
N ARG A 120 1.24 -2.65 -13.64
CA ARG A 120 2.57 -2.64 -13.04
C ARG A 120 2.47 -3.02 -11.56
N THR A 121 3.41 -3.83 -11.10
CA THR A 121 3.52 -4.21 -9.70
C THR A 121 4.90 -3.89 -9.16
N LEU A 122 4.94 -3.25 -7.99
CA LEU A 122 6.15 -3.03 -7.22
C LEU A 122 5.95 -3.68 -5.86
N LEU A 123 6.92 -4.44 -5.38
CA LEU A 123 6.87 -5.01 -4.05
C LEU A 123 8.11 -4.66 -3.22
N ALA A 124 7.88 -4.43 -1.93
CA ALA A 124 8.95 -4.30 -0.96
C ALA A 124 9.46 -5.66 -0.52
N VAL A 125 10.76 -5.74 -0.28
CA VAL A 125 11.43 -6.88 0.34
C VAL A 125 12.06 -6.40 1.64
N ASN A 126 11.60 -6.95 2.75
CA ASN A 126 12.02 -6.58 4.10
C ASN A 126 13.20 -7.43 4.58
N ASP A 127 13.35 -8.66 4.06
CA ASP A 127 14.49 -9.53 4.32
C ASP A 127 15.27 -9.78 3.02
N ALA A 128 16.54 -9.37 3.00
CA ALA A 128 17.45 -9.57 1.86
C ALA A 128 17.54 -11.02 1.40
N GLN A 129 17.39 -12.00 2.30
CA GLN A 129 17.39 -13.43 1.97
C GLN A 129 16.21 -13.85 1.08
N ASN A 130 15.15 -13.10 1.07
CA ASN A 130 13.96 -13.37 0.25
C ASN A 130 14.03 -12.73 -1.14
N LEU A 131 15.03 -11.90 -1.43
CA LEU A 131 15.11 -11.14 -2.67
C LEU A 131 14.97 -12.02 -3.92
N ASP A 132 15.72 -13.12 -3.99
CA ASP A 132 15.67 -14.03 -5.14
C ASP A 132 14.34 -14.77 -5.27
N LYS A 133 13.66 -15.06 -4.14
CA LYS A 133 12.31 -15.63 -4.14
C LYS A 133 11.29 -14.62 -4.67
N MET A 134 11.41 -13.36 -4.25
CA MET A 134 10.51 -12.29 -4.67
C MET A 134 10.66 -11.99 -6.17
N ARG A 135 11.86 -12.03 -6.71
CA ARG A 135 12.11 -11.91 -8.16
C ARG A 135 11.41 -12.98 -8.98
N ARG A 136 11.26 -14.22 -8.45
CA ARG A 136 10.56 -15.31 -9.14
C ARG A 136 9.07 -15.06 -9.34
N VAL A 137 8.47 -14.19 -8.53
CA VAL A 137 7.07 -13.76 -8.69
C VAL A 137 6.90 -12.84 -9.91
N LYS A 138 8.02 -12.39 -10.50
CA LYS A 138 8.08 -11.52 -11.69
C LYS A 138 7.29 -10.21 -11.51
N PRO A 139 7.50 -9.47 -10.43
CA PRO A 139 6.99 -8.11 -10.34
C PRO A 139 7.71 -7.21 -11.34
N ASP A 140 7.15 -6.06 -11.66
CA ASP A 140 7.82 -5.07 -12.54
C ASP A 140 8.96 -4.34 -11.83
N ALA A 141 8.93 -4.29 -10.48
CA ALA A 141 10.03 -3.77 -9.66
C ALA A 141 10.05 -4.38 -8.27
N VAL A 142 11.23 -4.50 -7.70
CA VAL A 142 11.47 -4.95 -6.32
C VAL A 142 12.22 -3.88 -5.56
N LEU A 143 11.76 -3.53 -4.38
CA LEU A 143 12.38 -2.56 -3.48
C LEU A 143 12.94 -3.25 -2.25
N ALA A 144 14.23 -3.63 -2.28
CA ALA A 144 14.92 -4.25 -1.16
C ALA A 144 15.53 -3.20 -0.23
N LEU A 145 14.73 -2.56 0.61
CA LEU A 145 15.16 -1.46 1.48
C LEU A 145 16.36 -1.79 2.39
N PRO A 146 16.44 -2.97 3.03
CA PRO A 146 17.61 -3.31 3.84
C PRO A 146 18.91 -3.35 3.04
N VAL A 147 18.86 -3.83 1.79
CA VAL A 147 20.03 -3.87 0.90
C VAL A 147 20.44 -2.44 0.52
N ILE A 148 19.46 -1.62 0.19
CA ILE A 148 19.67 -0.20 -0.14
C ILE A 148 20.30 0.55 1.03
N GLY A 149 19.69 0.42 2.21
CA GLY A 149 20.17 1.11 3.40
C GLY A 149 21.59 0.69 3.78
N ALA A 150 21.90 -0.58 3.70
CA ALA A 150 23.25 -1.08 3.98
C ALA A 150 24.28 -0.54 2.97
N GLU A 151 23.96 -0.52 1.69
CA GLU A 151 24.85 0.01 0.65
C GLU A 151 25.11 1.51 0.85
N LEU A 152 24.04 2.29 1.10
CA LEU A 152 24.20 3.74 1.36
C LEU A 152 25.08 4.03 2.57
N ILE A 153 24.93 3.30 3.66
CA ILE A 153 25.74 3.44 4.85
C ILE A 153 27.21 3.06 4.55
N ALA A 154 27.42 1.95 3.83
CA ALA A 154 28.77 1.52 3.46
C ALA A 154 29.47 2.55 2.57
N MET A 155 28.80 3.12 1.58
CA MET A 155 29.34 4.16 0.70
C MET A 155 29.71 5.42 1.49
N GLU A 156 28.83 5.89 2.36
CA GLU A 156 29.08 7.07 3.20
C GLU A 156 30.33 6.86 4.07
N LEU A 157 30.44 5.69 4.73
CA LEU A 157 31.59 5.39 5.57
C LEU A 157 32.88 5.15 4.79
N ALA A 158 32.80 4.72 3.55
CA ALA A 158 33.95 4.55 2.64
C ALA A 158 34.38 5.88 1.99
N GLY A 159 33.62 6.96 2.15
CA GLY A 159 33.88 8.23 1.48
C GLY A 159 33.62 8.18 -0.04
N GLU A 160 32.78 7.24 -0.48
CA GLU A 160 32.38 7.11 -1.88
C GLU A 160 31.24 8.06 -2.22
N GLU A 161 31.35 8.75 -3.37
CA GLU A 161 30.19 9.52 -3.87
C GLU A 161 29.06 8.59 -4.27
N ALA A 162 27.87 8.79 -3.66
CA ALA A 162 26.66 8.08 -4.01
C ALA A 162 26.24 8.48 -5.45
N LYS A 163 26.66 7.70 -6.44
CA LYS A 163 26.17 7.84 -7.82
C LYS A 163 24.75 7.30 -7.87
N THR A 164 23.80 8.20 -7.72
CA THR A 164 22.35 7.94 -7.65
C THR A 164 21.88 7.02 -8.78
N ASP A 165 22.40 7.18 -9.99
CA ASP A 165 22.02 6.37 -11.15
C ASP A 165 22.39 4.89 -10.99
N LYS A 166 23.58 4.58 -10.45
CA LYS A 166 24.00 3.20 -10.19
C LYS A 166 23.21 2.55 -9.05
N LEU A 167 22.85 3.33 -8.04
CA LEU A 167 21.97 2.88 -6.97
C LEU A 167 20.59 2.51 -7.51
N PHE A 168 19.97 3.40 -8.29
CA PHE A 168 18.67 3.11 -8.91
C PHE A 168 18.72 1.91 -9.85
N GLU A 169 19.78 1.76 -10.64
CA GLU A 169 19.97 0.56 -11.48
C GLU A 169 20.02 -0.74 -10.67
N LYS A 170 20.79 -0.73 -9.57
CA LYS A 170 20.93 -1.90 -8.68
C LYS A 170 19.64 -2.22 -7.90
N LEU A 171 18.78 -1.20 -7.69
CA LEU A 171 17.58 -1.25 -6.83
C LEU A 171 16.29 -1.61 -7.57
N LEU A 172 16.20 -1.24 -8.85
CA LEU A 172 14.97 -1.38 -9.64
C LEU A 172 15.13 -2.37 -10.79
N ARG A 173 16.32 -2.93 -11.02
CA ARG A 173 16.52 -3.93 -12.08
C ARG A 173 16.22 -5.33 -11.60
N LEU A 174 15.35 -5.95 -12.35
CA LEU A 174 14.98 -7.37 -12.33
C LEU A 174 15.79 -8.13 -13.41
N ASP A 175 17.07 -7.78 -13.62
CA ASP A 175 17.93 -8.55 -14.54
C ASP A 175 18.47 -9.81 -13.86
#